data_8a3ffe12a4c2953c0c1bae3876a0f4be
#
_entry.id   8a3ffe12a4c2953c0c1bae3876a0f4be
#
_cell.length_a   1.000
_cell.length_b   1.000
_cell.length_c   1.000
_cell.angle_alpha   90.00
_cell.angle_beta   90.00
_cell.angle_gamma   90.00
#
_symmetry.space_group_name_H-M   'P 1'
#
loop_
_entity.id
_entity.type
_entity.pdbx_description
1 polymer ?
#
loop_
_entity_poly.entity_id
_entity_poly.type
_entity_poly.pdbx_seq_one_letter_code
_entity_poly.pdbx_strand_id
1 'polypeptide(L)'
;MFTPIDQSTWPRREHFAYYRNTLPCANSVTTHLDVTRFRAMLQKNDIKFYPAFIWCVSHTLLSHPDFRLAVDQSGTLGTHDVLHPNYTVFHEDDHTFSDLWTAHDEDFPTFYRAFLADLETYGNVHGMKPKGGQPWNFYCISCVPWLDFTGYATVVPGGQPHLFPVLTYGKFTEHDGKLTLPFSLSISHAAVDGWHISQFFQGMQDLLDTVELTAEG
;
A
#
# COMPACT_ATOMS: atom_id res chain seq x y z
N MET A 1 -12.28 5.62 -11.18
CA MET A 1 -12.45 5.49 -12.67
C MET A 1 -11.21 4.79 -13.25
N PHE A 2 -11.30 4.15 -14.42
CA PHE A 2 -10.16 3.57 -15.13
C PHE A 2 -9.96 4.33 -16.44
N THR A 3 -8.76 4.84 -16.68
CA THR A 3 -8.43 5.61 -17.87
C THR A 3 -7.44 4.85 -18.74
N PRO A 4 -7.81 4.45 -19.96
CA PRO A 4 -6.90 3.81 -20.89
C PRO A 4 -5.68 4.67 -21.21
N ILE A 5 -4.52 4.03 -21.38
CA ILE A 5 -3.28 4.68 -21.80
C ILE A 5 -3.13 4.52 -23.32
N ASP A 6 -2.91 5.65 -24.01
CA ASP A 6 -2.48 5.61 -25.41
C ASP A 6 -1.03 5.14 -25.48
N GLN A 7 -0.85 3.85 -25.74
CA GLN A 7 0.49 3.24 -25.83
C GLN A 7 1.32 3.78 -27.00
N SER A 8 0.73 4.44 -28.01
CA SER A 8 1.47 5.02 -29.14
C SER A 8 2.33 6.22 -28.72
N THR A 9 1.90 6.94 -27.67
CA THR A 9 2.54 8.15 -27.15
C THR A 9 3.15 7.97 -25.77
N TRP A 10 2.85 6.85 -25.09
CA TRP A 10 3.31 6.61 -23.72
C TRP A 10 4.83 6.36 -23.65
N PRO A 11 5.60 7.17 -22.91
CA PRO A 11 7.07 7.05 -22.88
C PRO A 11 7.59 5.70 -22.35
N ARG A 12 6.82 5.04 -21.48
CA ARG A 12 7.23 3.75 -20.87
C ARG A 12 6.79 2.52 -21.67
N ARG A 13 6.21 2.69 -22.85
CA ARG A 13 5.69 1.58 -23.69
C ARG A 13 6.69 0.44 -23.87
N GLU A 14 7.94 0.77 -24.20
CA GLU A 14 8.98 -0.24 -24.46
C GLU A 14 9.42 -0.96 -23.18
N HIS A 15 9.56 -0.23 -22.07
CA HIS A 15 9.89 -0.79 -20.76
C HIS A 15 8.76 -1.73 -20.28
N PHE A 16 7.51 -1.28 -20.40
CA PHE A 16 6.36 -2.10 -20.05
C PHE A 16 6.33 -3.40 -20.87
N ALA A 17 6.45 -3.32 -22.20
CA ALA A 17 6.42 -4.48 -23.08
C ALA A 17 7.57 -5.45 -22.77
N TYR A 18 8.78 -4.95 -22.53
CA TYR A 18 9.95 -5.77 -22.20
C TYR A 18 9.77 -6.52 -20.88
N TYR A 19 9.44 -5.82 -19.80
CA TYR A 19 9.27 -6.43 -18.49
C TYR A 19 7.94 -7.17 -18.30
N ARG A 20 7.01 -7.03 -19.23
CA ARG A 20 5.78 -7.81 -19.25
C ARG A 20 5.93 -9.12 -20.02
N ASN A 21 6.68 -9.10 -21.13
CA ASN A 21 6.66 -10.20 -22.10
C ASN A 21 8.01 -10.91 -22.24
N THR A 22 9.15 -10.22 -22.06
CA THR A 22 10.49 -10.78 -22.30
C THR A 22 11.18 -11.18 -21.00
N LEU A 23 11.16 -10.30 -19.99
CA LEU A 23 11.79 -10.54 -18.70
C LEU A 23 10.81 -10.16 -17.55
N PRO A 24 9.76 -10.95 -17.31
CA PRO A 24 8.84 -10.70 -16.22
C PRO A 24 9.55 -10.77 -14.87
N CYS A 25 9.68 -9.64 -14.20
CA CYS A 25 10.28 -9.56 -12.87
C CYS A 25 9.61 -8.47 -12.03
N ALA A 26 9.80 -8.58 -10.73
CA ALA A 26 9.38 -7.57 -9.76
C ALA A 26 10.59 -6.91 -9.11
N ASN A 27 10.45 -5.63 -8.80
CA ASN A 27 11.33 -4.95 -7.87
C ASN A 27 10.78 -5.12 -6.46
N SER A 28 11.65 -5.48 -5.51
CA SER A 28 11.31 -5.49 -4.09
C SER A 28 12.35 -4.66 -3.36
N VAL A 29 11.89 -3.59 -2.70
CA VAL A 29 12.76 -2.64 -2.00
C VAL A 29 12.25 -2.50 -0.58
N THR A 30 13.17 -2.54 0.38
CA THR A 30 12.89 -2.29 1.79
C THR A 30 13.72 -1.10 2.26
N THR A 31 13.09 -0.17 2.95
CA THR A 31 13.75 0.94 3.65
C THR A 31 13.16 1.09 5.05
N HIS A 32 13.82 1.87 5.92
CA HIS A 32 13.25 2.25 7.20
C HIS A 32 12.67 3.66 7.08
N LEU A 33 11.42 3.83 7.52
CA LEU A 33 10.77 5.13 7.64
C LEU A 33 10.91 5.64 9.07
N ASP A 34 11.26 6.91 9.22
CA ASP A 34 11.21 7.62 10.50
C ASP A 34 9.74 8.01 10.78
N VAL A 35 9.16 7.44 11.80
CA VAL A 35 7.76 7.67 12.18
C VAL A 35 7.64 8.41 13.52
N THR A 36 8.74 8.97 14.02
CA THR A 36 8.80 9.62 15.34
C THR A 36 7.76 10.71 15.49
N ARG A 37 7.76 11.68 14.56
CA ARG A 37 6.80 12.79 14.56
C ARG A 37 5.36 12.31 14.35
N PHE A 38 5.17 11.46 13.34
CA PHE A 38 3.86 10.91 13.00
C PHE A 38 3.25 10.17 14.19
N ARG A 39 4.01 9.30 14.85
CA ARG A 39 3.55 8.57 16.04
C ARG A 39 3.17 9.49 17.18
N ALA A 40 3.97 10.52 17.45
CA ALA A 40 3.68 11.51 18.49
C ALA A 40 2.41 12.31 18.20
N MET A 41 2.20 12.72 16.95
CA MET A 41 0.99 13.40 16.49
C MET A 41 -0.26 12.51 16.67
N LEU A 42 -0.20 11.25 16.25
CA LEU A 42 -1.30 10.30 16.40
C LEU A 42 -1.67 10.07 17.86
N GLN A 43 -0.67 9.92 18.75
CA GLN A 43 -0.90 9.74 20.18
C GLN A 43 -1.59 10.98 20.81
N LYS A 44 -1.14 12.18 20.42
CA LYS A 44 -1.75 13.45 20.90
C LYS A 44 -3.22 13.57 20.50
N ASN A 45 -3.60 13.04 19.33
CA ASN A 45 -4.93 13.17 18.75
C ASN A 45 -5.81 11.91 18.95
N ASP A 46 -5.34 10.92 19.74
CA ASP A 46 -6.01 9.63 19.99
C ASP A 46 -6.37 8.87 18.70
N ILE A 47 -5.45 8.88 17.73
CA ILE A 47 -5.62 8.21 16.44
C ILE A 47 -4.84 6.89 16.42
N LYS A 48 -5.48 5.81 15.94
CA LYS A 48 -4.83 4.51 15.77
C LYS A 48 -3.82 4.54 14.62
N PHE A 49 -2.64 3.98 14.84
CA PHE A 49 -1.55 3.98 13.84
C PHE A 49 -1.95 3.25 12.54
N TYR A 50 -2.54 2.07 12.64
CA TYR A 50 -2.80 1.21 11.49
C TYR A 50 -3.65 1.90 10.40
N PRO A 51 -4.85 2.40 10.67
CA PRO A 51 -5.63 3.13 9.67
C PRO A 51 -4.96 4.42 9.19
N ALA A 52 -4.29 5.16 10.08
CA ALA A 52 -3.61 6.40 9.70
C ALA A 52 -2.43 6.14 8.75
N PHE A 53 -1.61 5.13 9.02
CA PHE A 53 -0.50 4.76 8.15
C PHE A 53 -1.00 4.27 6.77
N ILE A 54 -2.05 3.44 6.75
CA ILE A 54 -2.69 2.98 5.51
C ILE A 54 -3.24 4.16 4.70
N TRP A 55 -3.85 5.15 5.36
CA TRP A 55 -4.30 6.36 4.68
C TRP A 55 -3.14 7.13 4.05
N CYS A 56 -2.03 7.31 4.78
CA CYS A 56 -0.83 7.95 4.23
C CYS A 56 -0.27 7.22 3.01
N VAL A 57 -0.25 5.88 3.03
CA VAL A 57 0.15 5.06 1.87
C VAL A 57 -0.78 5.31 0.68
N SER A 58 -2.10 5.23 0.90
CA SER A 58 -3.09 5.49 -0.15
C SER A 58 -2.96 6.89 -0.72
N HIS A 59 -2.79 7.90 0.14
CA HIS A 59 -2.63 9.30 -0.24
C HIS A 59 -1.34 9.52 -1.06
N THR A 60 -0.24 8.92 -0.66
CA THR A 60 1.02 8.96 -1.43
C THR A 60 0.84 8.33 -2.82
N LEU A 61 0.12 7.21 -2.94
CA LEU A 61 -0.13 6.55 -4.22
C LEU A 61 -0.95 7.41 -5.19
N LEU A 62 -1.78 8.36 -4.72
CA LEU A 62 -2.52 9.29 -5.59
C LEU A 62 -1.58 10.18 -6.40
N SER A 63 -0.44 10.57 -5.83
CA SER A 63 0.57 11.42 -6.50
C SER A 63 1.45 10.64 -7.48
N HIS A 64 1.34 9.30 -7.53
CA HIS A 64 2.21 8.43 -8.32
C HIS A 64 1.39 7.53 -9.27
N PRO A 65 1.00 8.00 -10.47
CA PRO A 65 0.12 7.26 -11.39
C PRO A 65 0.70 5.93 -11.87
N ASP A 66 2.03 5.80 -11.96
CA ASP A 66 2.70 4.57 -12.38
C ASP A 66 2.46 3.39 -11.43
N PHE A 67 2.15 3.66 -10.16
CA PHE A 67 1.77 2.63 -9.18
C PHE A 67 0.30 2.19 -9.29
N ARG A 68 -0.49 2.87 -10.12
CA ARG A 68 -1.92 2.62 -10.31
C ARG A 68 -2.25 2.01 -11.67
N LEU A 69 -1.21 1.49 -12.36
CA LEU A 69 -1.36 0.79 -13.64
C LEU A 69 -2.14 -0.52 -13.45
N ALA A 70 -3.00 -0.81 -14.41
CA ALA A 70 -3.72 -2.06 -14.49
C ALA A 70 -3.99 -2.46 -15.94
N VAL A 71 -4.26 -3.74 -16.16
CA VAL A 71 -4.78 -4.26 -17.43
C VAL A 71 -6.19 -4.77 -17.15
N ASP A 72 -7.17 -4.24 -17.86
CA ASP A 72 -8.56 -4.63 -17.68
C ASP A 72 -8.86 -6.02 -18.31
N GLN A 73 -10.09 -6.48 -18.18
CA GLN A 73 -10.53 -7.78 -18.72
C GLN A 73 -10.47 -7.87 -20.26
N SER A 74 -10.43 -6.74 -20.95
CA SER A 74 -10.28 -6.67 -22.42
C SER A 74 -8.81 -6.71 -22.87
N GLY A 75 -7.86 -6.66 -21.92
CA GLY A 75 -6.43 -6.54 -22.18
C GLY A 75 -5.96 -5.10 -22.38
N THR A 76 -6.81 -4.10 -22.10
CA THR A 76 -6.45 -2.70 -22.23
C THR A 76 -5.61 -2.24 -21.02
N LEU A 77 -4.42 -1.69 -21.29
CA LEU A 77 -3.60 -1.03 -20.27
C LEU A 77 -4.16 0.35 -19.94
N GLY A 78 -4.24 0.66 -18.68
CA GLY A 78 -4.70 1.95 -18.19
C GLY A 78 -4.28 2.24 -16.77
N THR A 79 -4.74 3.35 -16.23
CA THR A 79 -4.46 3.81 -14.87
C THR A 79 -5.74 4.02 -14.11
N HIS A 80 -5.80 3.55 -12.88
CA HIS A 80 -6.86 3.90 -11.93
C HIS A 80 -6.66 5.31 -11.39
N ASP A 81 -7.73 6.03 -11.11
CA ASP A 81 -7.70 7.30 -10.39
C ASP A 81 -7.37 7.11 -8.89
N VAL A 82 -7.77 5.98 -8.32
CA VAL A 82 -7.52 5.63 -6.92
C VAL A 82 -7.29 4.13 -6.79
N LEU A 83 -6.45 3.72 -5.83
CA LEU A 83 -6.37 2.34 -5.34
C LEU A 83 -6.91 2.29 -3.92
N HIS A 84 -7.75 1.31 -3.64
CA HIS A 84 -8.27 1.06 -2.30
C HIS A 84 -7.34 0.10 -1.54
N PRO A 85 -7.05 0.34 -0.25
CA PRO A 85 -6.26 -0.58 0.55
C PRO A 85 -6.99 -1.90 0.78
N ASN A 86 -6.30 -3.01 0.48
CA ASN A 86 -6.62 -4.34 0.95
C ASN A 86 -5.60 -4.69 2.03
N TYR A 87 -6.05 -4.85 3.26
CA TYR A 87 -5.18 -4.95 4.43
C TYR A 87 -5.48 -6.20 5.26
N THR A 88 -4.46 -6.72 5.96
CA THR A 88 -4.57 -7.92 6.77
C THR A 88 -5.02 -7.61 8.19
N VAL A 89 -5.89 -8.46 8.75
CA VAL A 89 -6.27 -8.48 10.15
C VAL A 89 -5.89 -9.83 10.73
N PHE A 90 -4.99 -9.83 11.70
CA PHE A 90 -4.49 -11.03 12.34
C PHE A 90 -5.43 -11.53 13.44
N HIS A 91 -5.63 -12.83 13.53
CA HIS A 91 -6.41 -13.52 14.57
C HIS A 91 -5.47 -14.23 15.55
N GLU A 92 -5.43 -13.74 16.78
CA GLU A 92 -4.51 -14.27 17.80
C GLU A 92 -4.89 -15.66 18.32
N ASP A 93 -6.16 -16.04 18.20
CA ASP A 93 -6.71 -17.29 18.71
C ASP A 93 -6.26 -18.51 17.90
N ASP A 94 -6.09 -18.37 16.58
CA ASP A 94 -5.68 -19.47 15.69
C ASP A 94 -4.47 -19.16 14.81
N HIS A 95 -3.87 -17.96 14.97
CA HIS A 95 -2.72 -17.45 14.21
C HIS A 95 -2.96 -17.38 12.69
N THR A 96 -4.22 -17.23 12.27
CA THR A 96 -4.58 -16.93 10.88
C THR A 96 -4.77 -15.43 10.64
N PHE A 97 -5.13 -15.04 9.44
CA PHE A 97 -5.48 -13.67 9.11
C PHE A 97 -6.62 -13.61 8.10
N SER A 98 -7.30 -12.49 8.09
CA SER A 98 -8.29 -12.13 7.08
C SER A 98 -7.85 -10.92 6.29
N ASP A 99 -8.20 -10.86 5.00
CA ASP A 99 -8.05 -9.67 4.17
C ASP A 99 -9.34 -8.85 4.22
N LEU A 100 -9.22 -7.62 4.69
CA LEU A 100 -10.28 -6.61 4.61
C LEU A 100 -9.88 -5.52 3.61
N TRP A 101 -10.87 -4.76 3.20
CA TRP A 101 -10.65 -3.57 2.38
C TRP A 101 -11.57 -2.43 2.82
N THR A 102 -11.11 -1.20 2.67
CA THR A 102 -11.90 0.02 2.91
C THR A 102 -11.75 0.94 1.70
N ALA A 103 -12.84 1.57 1.27
CA ALA A 103 -12.75 2.58 0.22
C ALA A 103 -11.86 3.73 0.69
N HIS A 104 -10.83 4.06 -0.09
CA HIS A 104 -10.02 5.24 0.21
C HIS A 104 -10.84 6.51 -0.03
N ASP A 105 -10.73 7.45 0.90
CA ASP A 105 -11.23 8.81 0.82
C ASP A 105 -10.09 9.77 1.12
N GLU A 106 -9.97 10.87 0.36
CA GLU A 106 -8.93 11.89 0.60
C GLU A 106 -9.17 12.64 1.92
N ASP A 107 -10.44 12.72 2.38
CA ASP A 107 -10.79 13.21 3.70
C ASP A 107 -10.46 12.15 4.75
N PHE A 108 -9.41 12.40 5.54
CA PHE A 108 -8.95 11.44 6.55
C PHE A 108 -10.02 11.03 7.56
N PRO A 109 -10.81 11.95 8.18
CA PRO A 109 -11.86 11.57 9.11
C PRO A 109 -12.91 10.61 8.50
N THR A 110 -13.27 10.81 7.25
CA THR A 110 -14.22 9.94 6.54
C THR A 110 -13.63 8.56 6.33
N PHE A 111 -12.39 8.47 5.84
CA PHE A 111 -11.67 7.20 5.70
C PHE A 111 -11.50 6.48 7.04
N TYR A 112 -11.09 7.22 8.08
CA TYR A 112 -10.83 6.67 9.41
C TYR A 112 -12.08 6.04 10.04
N ARG A 113 -13.22 6.74 9.96
CA ARG A 113 -14.51 6.21 10.43
C ARG A 113 -14.93 4.95 9.68
N ALA A 114 -14.80 4.94 8.34
CA ALA A 114 -15.12 3.79 7.51
C ALA A 114 -14.22 2.58 7.83
N PHE A 115 -12.91 2.81 8.02
CA PHE A 115 -11.96 1.78 8.40
C PHE A 115 -12.28 1.14 9.76
N LEU A 116 -12.60 1.98 10.76
CA LEU A 116 -12.97 1.48 12.09
C LEU A 116 -14.28 0.69 12.06
N ALA A 117 -15.29 1.12 11.29
CA ALA A 117 -16.55 0.41 11.11
C ALA A 117 -16.31 -0.97 10.42
N ASP A 118 -15.41 -1.04 9.45
CA ASP A 118 -15.02 -2.30 8.82
C ASP A 118 -14.34 -3.25 9.83
N LEU A 119 -13.43 -2.73 10.64
CA LEU A 119 -12.80 -3.53 11.70
C LEU A 119 -13.80 -4.00 12.77
N GLU A 120 -14.73 -3.15 13.16
CA GLU A 120 -15.78 -3.52 14.13
C GLU A 120 -16.67 -4.65 13.59
N THR A 121 -17.04 -4.56 12.30
CA THR A 121 -17.97 -5.50 11.65
C THR A 121 -17.29 -6.83 11.29
N TYR A 122 -16.06 -6.78 10.77
CA TYR A 122 -15.41 -7.93 10.15
C TYR A 122 -14.10 -8.35 10.83
N GLY A 123 -13.56 -7.55 11.75
CA GLY A 123 -12.22 -7.78 12.31
C GLY A 123 -12.08 -9.09 13.10
N ASN A 124 -13.18 -9.64 13.61
CA ASN A 124 -13.21 -10.92 14.30
C ASN A 124 -13.82 -12.06 13.45
N VAL A 125 -14.09 -11.80 12.16
CA VAL A 125 -14.66 -12.81 11.27
C VAL A 125 -13.54 -13.53 10.54
N HIS A 126 -13.39 -14.83 10.82
CA HIS A 126 -12.38 -15.67 10.19
C HIS A 126 -12.70 -15.94 8.72
N GLY A 127 -11.65 -16.22 7.94
CA GLY A 127 -11.71 -16.50 6.51
C GLY A 127 -10.98 -15.43 5.69
N MET A 128 -10.54 -15.80 4.48
CA MET A 128 -9.66 -14.93 3.69
C MET A 128 -10.28 -13.58 3.32
N LYS A 129 -11.58 -13.51 3.01
CA LYS A 129 -12.25 -12.29 2.54
C LYS A 129 -13.65 -12.13 3.14
N PRO A 130 -13.76 -11.92 4.47
CA PRO A 130 -15.06 -11.91 5.15
C PRO A 130 -15.98 -10.75 4.70
N LYS A 131 -15.43 -9.59 4.32
CA LYS A 131 -16.22 -8.47 3.83
C LYS A 131 -16.80 -8.69 2.43
N GLY A 132 -16.14 -9.48 1.57
CA GLY A 132 -16.54 -9.64 0.16
C GLY A 132 -16.46 -8.34 -0.64
N GLY A 133 -16.91 -8.36 -1.90
CA GLY A 133 -17.08 -7.18 -2.75
C GLY A 133 -15.85 -6.31 -3.00
N GLN A 134 -14.64 -6.87 -2.83
CA GLN A 134 -13.40 -6.12 -3.04
C GLN A 134 -13.34 -5.58 -4.46
N PRO A 135 -13.14 -4.26 -4.65
CA PRO A 135 -12.97 -3.68 -5.97
C PRO A 135 -11.67 -4.16 -6.62
N TRP A 136 -11.59 -4.11 -7.96
CA TRP A 136 -10.40 -4.56 -8.69
C TRP A 136 -9.25 -3.54 -8.67
N ASN A 137 -9.54 -2.28 -8.33
CA ASN A 137 -8.56 -1.20 -8.14
C ASN A 137 -8.08 -1.16 -6.68
N PHE A 138 -7.26 -2.10 -6.29
CA PHE A 138 -6.73 -2.21 -4.94
C PHE A 138 -5.20 -2.34 -4.94
N TYR A 139 -4.60 -2.12 -3.79
CA TYR A 139 -3.25 -2.51 -3.45
C TYR A 139 -3.26 -3.34 -2.16
N CYS A 140 -2.23 -4.16 -1.95
CA CYS A 140 -2.13 -4.97 -0.73
C CYS A 140 -1.19 -4.30 0.27
N ILE A 141 -1.60 -4.28 1.55
CA ILE A 141 -0.74 -3.86 2.66
C ILE A 141 -0.92 -4.78 3.85
N SER A 142 0.19 -5.26 4.40
CA SER A 142 0.20 -6.08 5.61
C SER A 142 1.17 -5.55 6.65
N CYS A 143 1.00 -6.03 7.88
CA CYS A 143 1.88 -5.73 9.00
C CYS A 143 2.47 -7.03 9.54
N VAL A 144 3.79 -7.02 9.81
CA VAL A 144 4.52 -8.08 10.51
C VAL A 144 5.11 -7.50 11.79
N PRO A 145 4.27 -7.25 12.83
CA PRO A 145 4.67 -6.45 13.99
C PRO A 145 5.68 -7.15 14.90
N TRP A 146 6.00 -8.39 14.61
CA TRP A 146 6.95 -9.20 15.39
C TRP A 146 8.40 -9.06 14.91
N LEU A 147 8.63 -8.54 13.70
CA LEU A 147 9.96 -8.50 13.06
C LEU A 147 10.34 -7.08 12.63
N ASP A 148 11.57 -6.71 13.00
CA ASP A 148 12.33 -5.63 12.36
C ASP A 148 13.18 -6.26 11.26
N PHE A 149 12.67 -6.26 10.03
CA PHE A 149 13.30 -6.93 8.91
C PHE A 149 14.10 -5.96 8.04
N THR A 150 15.17 -6.44 7.44
CA THR A 150 16.00 -5.68 6.49
C THR A 150 15.64 -5.95 5.03
N GLY A 151 14.76 -6.91 4.79
CA GLY A 151 14.25 -7.26 3.47
C GLY A 151 13.01 -8.13 3.57
N TYR A 152 11.98 -7.80 2.80
CA TYR A 152 10.75 -8.59 2.68
C TYR A 152 10.27 -8.53 1.24
N ALA A 153 9.92 -9.67 0.66
CA ALA A 153 9.44 -9.76 -0.71
C ALA A 153 8.31 -10.78 -0.82
N THR A 154 7.25 -10.41 -1.53
CA THR A 154 6.20 -11.34 -1.95
C THR A 154 6.52 -11.81 -3.37
N VAL A 155 6.74 -13.12 -3.53
CA VAL A 155 7.12 -13.72 -4.82
C VAL A 155 5.95 -14.52 -5.36
N VAL A 156 5.65 -14.36 -6.65
CA VAL A 156 4.64 -15.15 -7.39
C VAL A 156 5.37 -16.10 -8.36
N PRO A 157 5.68 -17.34 -7.94
CA PRO A 157 6.42 -18.28 -8.78
C PRO A 157 5.61 -18.64 -10.04
N GLY A 158 6.21 -18.49 -11.22
CA GLY A 158 5.61 -18.88 -12.50
C GLY A 158 4.46 -18.00 -12.97
N GLY A 159 4.13 -16.92 -12.23
CA GLY A 159 3.10 -15.95 -12.59
C GLY A 159 3.69 -14.61 -13.08
N GLN A 160 2.82 -13.77 -13.63
CA GLN A 160 3.17 -12.39 -13.93
C GLN A 160 3.20 -11.59 -12.62
N PRO A 161 4.27 -10.80 -12.35
CA PRO A 161 4.30 -9.92 -11.20
C PRO A 161 3.13 -8.93 -11.22
N HIS A 162 2.58 -8.62 -10.03
CA HIS A 162 1.45 -7.70 -9.90
C HIS A 162 1.83 -6.28 -10.35
N LEU A 163 0.94 -5.64 -11.11
CA LEU A 163 1.08 -4.23 -11.48
C LEU A 163 0.72 -3.30 -10.32
N PHE A 164 -0.09 -3.78 -9.37
CA PHE A 164 -0.40 -3.05 -8.13
C PHE A 164 0.66 -3.29 -7.04
N PRO A 165 0.88 -2.33 -6.14
CA PRO A 165 1.83 -2.48 -5.03
C PRO A 165 1.41 -3.57 -4.03
N VAL A 166 2.39 -4.34 -3.56
CA VAL A 166 2.27 -5.20 -2.38
C VAL A 166 3.24 -4.65 -1.33
N LEU A 167 2.69 -4.18 -0.24
CA LEU A 167 3.41 -3.44 0.80
C LEU A 167 3.38 -4.22 2.11
N THR A 168 4.48 -4.15 2.85
CA THR A 168 4.55 -4.76 4.19
C THR A 168 5.39 -3.87 5.09
N TYR A 169 4.89 -3.56 6.28
CA TYR A 169 5.68 -2.90 7.30
C TYR A 169 5.89 -3.79 8.52
N GLY A 170 6.96 -3.54 9.24
CA GLY A 170 7.39 -4.37 10.35
C GLY A 170 7.29 -3.71 11.71
N LYS A 171 8.06 -4.26 12.64
CA LYS A 171 8.12 -3.83 14.04
C LYS A 171 8.78 -2.46 14.15
N PHE A 172 8.23 -1.63 15.05
CA PHE A 172 8.88 -0.40 15.48
C PHE A 172 10.17 -0.68 16.23
N THR A 173 11.24 0.06 15.89
CA THR A 173 12.50 0.06 16.62
C THR A 173 12.94 1.49 16.92
N GLU A 174 13.54 1.69 18.08
CA GLU A 174 14.06 2.98 18.50
C GLU A 174 15.59 2.96 18.45
N HIS A 175 16.15 3.92 17.71
CA HIS A 175 17.57 4.17 17.63
C HIS A 175 17.85 5.67 17.72
N ASP A 176 18.72 6.08 18.64
CA ASP A 176 19.16 7.47 18.80
C ASP A 176 18.00 8.49 18.90
N GLY A 177 16.94 8.11 19.63
CA GLY A 177 15.75 8.94 19.82
C GLY A 177 14.81 9.01 18.60
N LYS A 178 15.07 8.23 17.58
CA LYS A 178 14.19 8.08 16.42
C LYS A 178 13.45 6.76 16.46
N LEU A 179 12.13 6.82 16.23
CA LEU A 179 11.30 5.65 16.06
C LEU A 179 11.18 5.33 14.59
N THR A 180 11.69 4.19 14.17
CA THR A 180 11.65 3.75 12.77
C THR A 180 10.88 2.44 12.62
N LEU A 181 10.41 2.15 11.41
CA LEU A 181 9.88 0.86 11.02
C LEU A 181 10.40 0.46 9.64
N PRO A 182 10.67 -0.84 9.39
CA PRO A 182 10.97 -1.31 8.05
C PRO A 182 9.70 -1.28 7.20
N PHE A 183 9.81 -0.75 5.99
CA PHE A 183 8.72 -0.69 5.04
C PHE A 183 9.18 -1.23 3.69
N SER A 184 8.53 -2.29 3.23
CA SER A 184 8.83 -2.98 1.98
C SER A 184 7.74 -2.76 0.95
N LEU A 185 8.16 -2.60 -0.30
CA LEU A 185 7.32 -2.52 -1.47
C LEU A 185 7.78 -3.54 -2.50
N SER A 186 6.86 -4.38 -3.00
CA SER A 186 7.07 -5.28 -4.13
C SER A 186 6.08 -4.92 -5.24
N ILE A 187 6.58 -4.77 -6.47
CA ILE A 187 5.76 -4.40 -7.64
C ILE A 187 6.44 -4.83 -8.94
N SER A 188 5.66 -5.09 -9.98
CA SER A 188 6.18 -5.43 -11.31
C SER A 188 7.14 -4.35 -11.84
N HIS A 189 8.29 -4.76 -12.38
CA HIS A 189 9.20 -3.83 -13.06
C HIS A 189 8.59 -3.24 -14.33
N ALA A 190 7.57 -3.88 -14.90
CA ALA A 190 6.80 -3.31 -16.00
C ALA A 190 6.06 -2.01 -15.60
N ALA A 191 5.62 -1.91 -14.35
CA ALA A 191 4.94 -0.72 -13.86
C ALA A 191 5.93 0.40 -13.49
N VAL A 192 6.93 0.08 -12.67
CA VAL A 192 7.84 1.07 -12.07
C VAL A 192 9.29 0.57 -12.07
N ASP A 193 10.23 1.50 -12.01
CA ASP A 193 11.65 1.25 -11.80
C ASP A 193 12.17 1.93 -10.53
N GLY A 194 13.48 1.86 -10.28
CA GLY A 194 14.10 2.38 -9.07
C GLY A 194 13.86 3.87 -8.84
N TRP A 195 13.74 4.68 -9.91
CA TRP A 195 13.44 6.11 -9.76
C TRP A 195 12.04 6.32 -9.17
N HIS A 196 11.02 5.67 -9.73
CA HIS A 196 9.63 5.76 -9.25
C HIS A 196 9.51 5.27 -7.80
N ILE A 197 10.17 4.14 -7.48
CA ILE A 197 10.18 3.59 -6.13
C ILE A 197 10.82 4.56 -5.14
N SER A 198 11.93 5.20 -5.52
CA SER A 198 12.59 6.19 -4.65
C SER A 198 11.70 7.42 -4.41
N GLN A 199 10.99 7.90 -5.45
CA GLN A 199 10.04 9.02 -5.30
C GLN A 199 8.87 8.66 -4.38
N PHE A 200 8.35 7.43 -4.46
CA PHE A 200 7.31 6.95 -3.56
C PHE A 200 7.78 6.95 -2.09
N PHE A 201 8.96 6.40 -1.79
CA PHE A 201 9.48 6.36 -0.43
C PHE A 201 9.81 7.77 0.11
N GLN A 202 10.34 8.66 -0.73
CA GLN A 202 10.58 10.06 -0.34
C GLN A 202 9.26 10.77 -0.05
N GLY A 203 8.28 10.67 -0.94
CA GLY A 203 6.95 11.27 -0.74
C GLY A 203 6.24 10.72 0.50
N MET A 204 6.41 9.42 0.79
CA MET A 204 5.88 8.81 2.01
C MET A 204 6.54 9.40 3.26
N GLN A 205 7.88 9.53 3.27
CA GLN A 205 8.60 10.15 4.39
C GLN A 205 8.20 11.61 4.59
N ASP A 206 8.17 12.39 3.50
CA ASP A 206 7.78 13.81 3.56
C ASP A 206 6.35 13.99 4.12
N LEU A 207 5.43 13.08 3.74
CA LEU A 207 4.07 13.09 4.27
C LEU A 207 4.05 12.78 5.77
N LEU A 208 4.77 11.75 6.22
CA LEU A 208 4.86 11.37 7.64
C LEU A 208 5.48 12.49 8.50
N ASP A 209 6.40 13.26 7.92
CA ASP A 209 7.08 14.37 8.58
C ASP A 209 6.23 15.64 8.66
N THR A 210 5.18 15.76 7.85
CA THR A 210 4.43 17.03 7.72
C THR A 210 2.95 16.93 8.02
N VAL A 211 2.34 15.75 7.83
CA VAL A 211 0.89 15.59 7.94
C VAL A 211 0.38 15.90 9.35
N GLU A 212 -0.77 16.56 9.41
CA GLU A 212 -1.56 16.76 10.62
C GLU A 212 -2.93 16.09 10.42
N LEU A 213 -3.28 15.14 11.29
CA LEU A 213 -4.52 14.38 11.20
C LEU A 213 -5.38 14.62 12.42
N THR A 214 -6.70 14.73 12.20
CA THR A 214 -7.72 14.77 13.25
C THR A 214 -8.76 13.69 12.95
N ALA A 215 -9.27 13.02 13.98
CA ALA A 215 -10.34 12.01 13.83
C ALA A 215 -11.72 12.63 13.63
N GLU A 216 -11.88 13.89 14.01
CA GLU A 216 -13.10 14.69 13.86
C GLU A 216 -12.97 15.57 12.62
N GLY A 217 -14.04 15.60 11.80
CA GLY A 217 -14.20 16.47 10.64
C GLY A 217 -15.11 17.63 10.96
#